data_9497bba99d738ee197e3f9f190b2d962
#
_entry.id   9497bba99d738ee197e3f9f190b2d962
#
_cell.length_a   1.000
_cell.length_b   1.000
_cell.length_c   1.000
_cell.angle_alpha   90.00
_cell.angle_beta   90.00
_cell.angle_gamma   90.00
#
_symmetry.space_group_name_H-M   'P 1'
#
loop_
_entity.id
_entity.type
_entity.pdbx_description
1 polymer ?
#
loop_
_entity_poly.entity_id
_entity_poly.type
_entity_poly.pdbx_seq_one_letter_code
_entity_poly.pdbx_strand_id
1 'polypeptide(L)'
;MRKFTGNDLIMASHNAGKIREIGILLEPFGINVKSVGELGFEEPEETEDTFAGNARIKAHFAAKSSGLPALSDDSGIMVDALDGAPGVYTADWAETDNGRDFVMAMTKVQTLLDDKNAAHPRKAAFVCTLCIAWPDGHDEVFEGRAEGQVVWPMRGDNGFGFDPVFQPTGHDVTFAEMLPEVKAPLTHRNAAFKLLVDSCFGETS
;
A
#
# COMPACT_ATOMS: atom_id res chain seq x y z
N MET A 1 1.84 -9.14 20.93
CA MET A 1 2.26 -8.05 20.04
C MET A 1 2.99 -6.99 20.84
N ARG A 2 4.08 -6.48 20.28
CA ARG A 2 4.93 -5.48 20.94
C ARG A 2 4.29 -4.10 20.79
N LYS A 3 4.19 -3.35 21.90
CA LYS A 3 3.72 -1.97 21.85
C LYS A 3 4.83 -1.04 21.36
N PHE A 4 4.46 -0.10 20.50
CA PHE A 4 5.34 1.00 20.12
C PHE A 4 5.48 1.97 21.31
N THR A 5 6.72 2.23 21.68
CA THR A 5 7.07 3.15 22.76
C THR A 5 8.08 4.16 22.21
N GLY A 6 7.76 5.43 22.30
CA GLY A 6 8.58 6.51 21.75
C GLY A 6 7.79 7.43 20.83
N ASN A 7 8.47 8.43 20.28
CA ASN A 7 7.84 9.46 19.46
C ASN A 7 8.40 9.51 18.03
N ASP A 8 9.50 8.81 17.75
CA ASP A 8 10.14 8.81 16.44
C ASP A 8 9.91 7.47 15.72
N LEU A 9 9.40 7.53 14.50
CA LEU A 9 9.16 6.39 13.62
C LEU A 9 9.73 6.68 12.23
N ILE A 10 10.46 5.71 11.67
CA ILE A 10 10.98 5.85 10.30
C ILE A 10 9.97 5.26 9.33
N MET A 11 9.58 6.02 8.30
CA MET A 11 8.79 5.50 7.18
C MET A 11 9.72 4.96 6.11
N ALA A 12 9.73 3.63 5.95
CA ALA A 12 10.57 2.90 5.00
C ALA A 12 9.94 2.90 3.60
N SER A 13 9.81 4.09 3.01
CA SER A 13 9.28 4.27 1.65
C SER A 13 9.80 5.56 1.03
N HIS A 14 9.99 5.55 -0.31
CA HIS A 14 10.23 6.73 -1.14
C HIS A 14 8.97 7.22 -1.86
N ASN A 15 7.85 6.49 -1.74
CA ASN A 15 6.59 6.87 -2.37
C ASN A 15 5.90 7.99 -1.58
N ALA A 16 5.92 9.21 -2.13
CA ALA A 16 5.34 10.39 -1.49
C ALA A 16 3.84 10.26 -1.17
N GLY A 17 3.08 9.50 -1.98
CA GLY A 17 1.66 9.22 -1.71
C GLY A 17 1.48 8.39 -0.45
N LYS A 18 2.22 7.28 -0.32
CA LYS A 18 2.20 6.41 0.87
C LYS A 18 2.66 7.16 2.12
N ILE A 19 3.76 7.91 2.03
CA ILE A 19 4.30 8.69 3.16
C ILE A 19 3.25 9.68 3.67
N ARG A 20 2.58 10.39 2.76
CA ARG A 20 1.54 11.36 3.11
C ARG A 20 0.34 10.69 3.77
N GLU A 21 -0.17 9.58 3.21
CA GLU A 21 -1.33 8.87 3.76
C GLU A 21 -1.03 8.32 5.16
N ILE A 22 0.11 7.67 5.35
CA ILE A 22 0.53 7.15 6.67
C ILE A 22 0.80 8.30 7.66
N GLY A 23 1.41 9.38 7.21
CA GLY A 23 1.65 10.57 8.04
C GLY A 23 0.36 11.13 8.62
N ILE A 24 -0.69 11.30 7.79
CA ILE A 24 -2.03 11.73 8.24
C ILE A 24 -2.61 10.77 9.27
N LEU A 25 -2.49 9.46 9.04
CA LEU A 25 -3.00 8.44 9.95
C LEU A 25 -2.25 8.40 11.29
N LEU A 26 -0.97 8.77 11.33
CA LEU A 26 -0.13 8.80 12.54
C LEU A 26 -0.21 10.12 13.31
N GLU A 27 -0.69 11.21 12.69
CA GLU A 27 -0.79 12.54 13.32
C GLU A 27 -1.51 12.52 14.68
N PRO A 28 -2.67 11.83 14.85
CA PRO A 28 -3.38 11.79 16.13
C PRO A 28 -2.59 11.15 17.29
N PHE A 29 -1.53 10.39 16.97
CA PHE A 29 -0.70 9.70 17.96
C PHE A 29 0.53 10.53 18.38
N GLY A 30 0.72 11.72 17.83
CA GLY A 30 1.85 12.59 18.15
C GLY A 30 3.20 12.01 17.75
N ILE A 31 3.24 11.14 16.71
CA ILE A 31 4.46 10.47 16.25
C ILE A 31 5.17 11.36 15.24
N ASN A 32 6.47 11.54 15.46
CA ASN A 32 7.35 12.24 14.54
C ASN A 32 7.85 11.26 13.47
N VAL A 33 7.28 11.37 12.27
CA VAL A 33 7.62 10.48 11.13
C VAL A 33 8.72 11.12 10.30
N LYS A 34 9.80 10.35 10.04
CA LYS A 34 10.85 10.70 9.09
C LYS A 34 10.93 9.64 8.01
N SER A 35 11.03 10.03 6.75
CA SER A 35 11.18 9.07 5.66
C SER A 35 12.65 8.63 5.49
N VAL A 36 12.85 7.43 4.94
CA VAL A 36 14.20 6.95 4.56
C VAL A 36 14.86 7.88 3.54
N GLY A 37 14.06 8.52 2.66
CA GLY A 37 14.56 9.50 1.69
C GLY A 37 15.12 10.76 2.35
N GLU A 38 14.49 11.29 3.41
CA GLU A 38 15.01 12.43 4.20
C GLU A 38 16.30 12.07 4.93
N LEU A 39 16.49 10.79 5.27
CA LEU A 39 17.72 10.32 5.92
C LEU A 39 18.82 9.91 4.94
N GLY A 40 18.56 9.97 3.63
CA GLY A 40 19.51 9.60 2.59
C GLY A 40 19.77 8.11 2.47
N PHE A 41 18.86 7.25 2.95
CA PHE A 41 18.97 5.82 2.80
C PHE A 41 18.42 5.38 1.43
N GLU A 42 19.09 4.42 0.80
CA GLU A 42 18.60 3.76 -0.39
C GLU A 42 17.46 2.78 -0.06
N GLU A 43 16.63 2.47 -1.04
CA GLU A 43 15.59 1.45 -0.89
C GLU A 43 16.21 0.07 -1.16
N PRO A 44 16.01 -0.91 -0.27
CA PRO A 44 16.51 -2.26 -0.52
C PRO A 44 15.73 -2.91 -1.66
N GLU A 45 16.36 -3.84 -2.37
CA GLU A 45 15.72 -4.65 -3.41
C GLU A 45 14.60 -5.50 -2.79
N GLU A 46 13.44 -5.49 -3.41
CA GLU A 46 12.29 -6.31 -3.03
C GLU A 46 12.40 -7.68 -3.71
N THR A 47 12.85 -8.69 -2.97
CA THR A 47 13.19 -10.01 -3.52
C THR A 47 12.16 -11.10 -3.22
N GLU A 48 11.13 -10.77 -2.45
CA GLU A 48 10.12 -11.73 -2.02
C GLU A 48 8.89 -11.70 -2.95
N ASP A 49 8.20 -12.83 -3.03
CA ASP A 49 7.00 -13.00 -3.83
C ASP A 49 5.69 -12.70 -3.07
N THR A 50 5.82 -12.16 -1.84
CA THR A 50 4.70 -11.78 -0.98
C THR A 50 4.82 -10.35 -0.47
N PHE A 51 3.68 -9.67 -0.32
CA PHE A 51 3.62 -8.34 0.29
C PHE A 51 4.27 -8.32 1.68
N ALA A 52 4.04 -9.37 2.49
CA ALA A 52 4.61 -9.47 3.83
C ALA A 52 6.14 -9.60 3.80
N GLY A 53 6.69 -10.37 2.85
CA GLY A 53 8.14 -10.52 2.67
C GLY A 53 8.79 -9.20 2.31
N ASN A 54 8.29 -8.53 1.28
CA ASN A 54 8.82 -7.24 0.83
C ASN A 54 8.66 -6.14 1.89
N ALA A 55 7.52 -6.10 2.60
CA ALA A 55 7.35 -5.17 3.71
C ALA A 55 8.40 -5.41 4.82
N ARG A 56 8.69 -6.66 5.17
CA ARG A 56 9.74 -7.00 6.15
C ARG A 56 11.13 -6.54 5.71
N ILE A 57 11.51 -6.80 4.46
CA ILE A 57 12.81 -6.36 3.91
C ILE A 57 12.98 -4.86 4.13
N LYS A 58 12.00 -4.06 3.72
CA LYS A 58 12.04 -2.59 3.85
C LYS A 58 12.08 -2.13 5.31
N ALA A 59 11.20 -2.67 6.16
CA ALA A 59 11.12 -2.27 7.57
C ALA A 59 12.40 -2.60 8.35
N HIS A 60 12.92 -3.82 8.21
CA HIS A 60 14.15 -4.23 8.88
C HIS A 60 15.37 -3.47 8.39
N PHE A 61 15.47 -3.20 7.08
CA PHE A 61 16.55 -2.38 6.54
C PHE A 61 16.54 -0.97 7.17
N ALA A 62 15.39 -0.32 7.19
CA ALA A 62 15.25 1.02 7.74
C ALA A 62 15.48 1.06 9.26
N ALA A 63 14.96 0.07 10.00
CA ALA A 63 15.14 -0.01 11.45
C ALA A 63 16.61 -0.23 11.82
N LYS A 64 17.31 -1.11 11.10
CA LYS A 64 18.74 -1.38 11.33
C LYS A 64 19.62 -0.18 10.96
N SER A 65 19.31 0.50 9.86
CA SER A 65 20.11 1.64 9.37
C SER A 65 19.94 2.88 10.24
N SER A 66 18.73 3.12 10.76
CA SER A 66 18.41 4.30 11.56
C SER A 66 18.64 4.10 13.07
N GLY A 67 18.63 2.86 13.56
CA GLY A 67 18.60 2.55 14.99
C GLY A 67 17.27 2.87 15.67
N LEU A 68 16.20 3.14 14.91
CA LEU A 68 14.86 3.48 15.38
C LEU A 68 13.83 2.49 14.83
N PRO A 69 12.65 2.35 15.46
CA PRO A 69 11.56 1.59 14.87
C PRO A 69 11.19 2.14 13.48
N ALA A 70 10.89 1.23 12.55
CA ALA A 70 10.54 1.60 11.19
C ALA A 70 9.26 0.91 10.73
N LEU A 71 8.42 1.65 10.01
CA LEU A 71 7.19 1.18 9.40
C LEU A 71 7.37 1.17 7.88
N SER A 72 7.08 0.04 7.27
CA SER A 72 7.01 -0.10 5.82
C SER A 72 5.60 -0.37 5.34
N ASP A 73 5.38 -0.14 4.07
CA ASP A 73 4.16 -0.49 3.33
C ASP A 73 4.56 -1.23 2.06
N ASP A 74 4.04 -2.44 1.89
CA ASP A 74 4.02 -3.07 0.58
C ASP A 74 2.57 -3.32 0.15
N SER A 75 2.23 -2.91 -1.09
CA SER A 75 0.84 -2.86 -1.52
C SER A 75 0.69 -2.96 -3.03
N GLY A 76 -0.41 -3.56 -3.46
CA GLY A 76 -0.73 -3.72 -4.85
C GLY A 76 -2.18 -4.09 -5.09
N ILE A 77 -2.51 -4.29 -6.37
CA ILE A 77 -3.82 -4.81 -6.78
C ILE A 77 -3.69 -6.28 -7.16
N MET A 78 -4.59 -7.09 -6.64
CA MET A 78 -4.74 -8.50 -7.01
C MET A 78 -6.03 -8.66 -7.82
N VAL A 79 -5.96 -9.30 -8.98
CA VAL A 79 -7.10 -9.54 -9.86
C VAL A 79 -7.38 -11.03 -9.96
N ASP A 80 -8.54 -11.48 -9.51
CA ASP A 80 -8.86 -12.91 -9.38
C ASP A 80 -8.72 -13.69 -10.70
N ALA A 81 -9.24 -13.13 -11.80
CA ALA A 81 -9.17 -13.75 -13.11
C ALA A 81 -7.74 -13.80 -13.70
N LEU A 82 -6.78 -13.10 -13.09
CA LEU A 82 -5.37 -13.11 -13.46
C LEU A 82 -4.52 -13.87 -12.41
N ASP A 83 -5.14 -14.77 -11.65
CA ASP A 83 -4.48 -15.57 -10.62
C ASP A 83 -3.75 -14.70 -9.56
N GLY A 84 -4.33 -13.52 -9.26
CA GLY A 84 -3.78 -12.54 -8.33
C GLY A 84 -2.80 -11.55 -8.94
N ALA A 85 -2.44 -11.68 -10.22
CA ALA A 85 -1.57 -10.69 -10.86
C ALA A 85 -2.29 -9.33 -11.02
N PRO A 86 -1.55 -8.19 -11.02
CA PRO A 86 -0.10 -8.06 -10.85
C PRO A 86 0.43 -8.34 -9.43
N GLY A 87 -0.38 -8.26 -8.37
CA GLY A 87 0.06 -8.58 -7.01
C GLY A 87 1.22 -7.70 -6.56
N VAL A 88 2.28 -8.30 -6.03
CA VAL A 88 3.50 -7.60 -5.59
C VAL A 88 4.17 -6.81 -6.72
N TYR A 89 3.98 -7.22 -7.97
CA TYR A 89 4.54 -6.57 -9.16
C TYR A 89 3.67 -5.41 -9.69
N THR A 90 2.74 -4.89 -8.88
CA THR A 90 1.82 -3.80 -9.30
C THR A 90 2.58 -2.56 -9.77
N ALA A 91 3.65 -2.18 -9.11
CA ALA A 91 4.49 -1.05 -9.49
C ALA A 91 5.36 -1.37 -10.70
N ASP A 92 5.92 -2.59 -10.77
CA ASP A 92 6.79 -3.03 -11.88
C ASP A 92 6.05 -3.07 -13.22
N TRP A 93 4.75 -3.41 -13.20
CA TRP A 93 3.94 -3.37 -14.42
C TRP A 93 3.75 -1.95 -14.97
N ALA A 94 4.00 -0.94 -14.17
CA ALA A 94 3.97 0.46 -14.60
C ALA A 94 5.36 1.01 -14.96
N GLU A 95 6.46 0.28 -14.73
CA GLU A 95 7.80 0.78 -14.98
C GLU A 95 8.09 0.99 -16.47
N THR A 96 8.71 2.14 -16.78
CA THR A 96 9.19 2.51 -18.10
C THR A 96 10.54 3.23 -17.96
N ASP A 97 11.27 3.40 -19.05
CA ASP A 97 12.53 4.15 -19.08
C ASP A 97 12.39 5.61 -18.59
N ASN A 98 11.17 6.15 -18.58
CA ASN A 98 10.85 7.52 -18.18
C ASN A 98 10.13 7.62 -16.82
N GLY A 99 10.12 6.53 -16.02
CA GLY A 99 9.38 6.44 -14.77
C GLY A 99 8.11 5.59 -14.90
N ARG A 100 7.18 5.71 -13.94
CA ARG A 100 6.00 4.84 -13.89
C ARG A 100 4.83 5.38 -14.70
N ASP A 101 4.30 4.54 -15.58
CA ASP A 101 3.08 4.77 -16.38
C ASP A 101 1.96 3.82 -15.94
N PHE A 102 1.11 4.28 -15.04
CA PHE A 102 -0.03 3.48 -14.57
C PHE A 102 -1.15 3.35 -15.59
N VAL A 103 -1.25 4.25 -16.59
CA VAL A 103 -2.21 4.10 -17.69
C VAL A 103 -1.84 2.87 -18.52
N MET A 104 -0.55 2.68 -18.81
CA MET A 104 -0.03 1.48 -19.46
C MET A 104 -0.33 0.22 -18.64
N ALA A 105 -0.07 0.25 -17.32
CA ALA A 105 -0.31 -0.91 -16.44
C ALA A 105 -1.80 -1.28 -16.36
N MET A 106 -2.69 -0.30 -16.21
CA MET A 106 -4.15 -0.53 -16.22
C MET A 106 -4.64 -1.08 -17.55
N THR A 107 -4.13 -0.54 -18.67
CA THR A 107 -4.44 -1.05 -20.02
C THR A 107 -3.98 -2.48 -20.21
N LYS A 108 -2.80 -2.84 -19.69
CA LYS A 108 -2.29 -4.22 -19.68
C LYS A 108 -3.23 -5.16 -18.93
N VAL A 109 -3.69 -4.78 -17.74
CA VAL A 109 -4.66 -5.57 -16.96
C VAL A 109 -5.96 -5.76 -17.76
N GLN A 110 -6.51 -4.69 -18.34
CA GLN A 110 -7.71 -4.76 -19.15
C GLN A 110 -7.53 -5.73 -20.34
N THR A 111 -6.43 -5.61 -21.08
CA THR A 111 -6.13 -6.49 -22.23
C THR A 111 -6.08 -7.95 -21.81
N LEU A 112 -5.38 -8.27 -20.72
CA LEU A 112 -5.29 -9.65 -20.20
C LEU A 112 -6.65 -10.21 -19.77
N LEU A 113 -7.52 -9.36 -19.19
CA LEU A 113 -8.87 -9.76 -18.81
C LEU A 113 -9.75 -10.04 -20.05
N ASP A 114 -9.59 -9.25 -21.11
CA ASP A 114 -10.32 -9.45 -22.35
C ASP A 114 -9.82 -10.72 -23.09
N ASP A 115 -8.51 -10.92 -23.18
CA ASP A 115 -7.89 -12.11 -23.78
C ASP A 115 -8.34 -13.42 -23.08
N LYS A 116 -8.50 -13.38 -21.76
CA LYS A 116 -9.05 -14.50 -20.99
C LYS A 116 -10.57 -14.62 -21.07
N ASN A 117 -11.26 -13.69 -21.75
CA ASN A 117 -12.72 -13.59 -21.73
C ASN A 117 -13.28 -13.59 -20.30
N ALA A 118 -12.61 -12.88 -19.38
CA ALA A 118 -12.96 -12.87 -17.97
C ALA A 118 -14.36 -12.34 -17.74
N ALA A 119 -15.21 -13.15 -17.08
CA ALA A 119 -16.59 -12.80 -16.78
C ALA A 119 -16.70 -11.63 -15.79
N HIS A 120 -17.76 -10.84 -15.94
CA HIS A 120 -18.11 -9.82 -14.93
C HIS A 120 -18.90 -10.44 -13.75
N PRO A 121 -18.75 -9.91 -12.53
CA PRO A 121 -17.81 -8.85 -12.14
C PRO A 121 -16.34 -9.34 -12.17
N ARG A 122 -15.44 -8.53 -12.66
CA ARG A 122 -14.00 -8.80 -12.70
C ARG A 122 -13.39 -8.51 -11.33
N LYS A 123 -13.59 -9.43 -10.40
CA LYS A 123 -13.20 -9.26 -9.00
C LYS A 123 -11.72 -8.94 -8.83
N ALA A 124 -11.46 -8.02 -7.93
CA ALA A 124 -10.11 -7.59 -7.56
C ALA A 124 -10.10 -7.09 -6.12
N ALA A 125 -8.93 -7.08 -5.52
CA ALA A 125 -8.70 -6.47 -4.22
C ALA A 125 -7.44 -5.61 -4.25
N PHE A 126 -7.50 -4.42 -3.65
CA PHE A 126 -6.29 -3.77 -3.19
C PHE A 126 -5.84 -4.42 -1.88
N VAL A 127 -4.55 -4.69 -1.77
CA VAL A 127 -3.91 -5.24 -0.58
C VAL A 127 -2.83 -4.28 -0.11
N CYS A 128 -2.78 -4.05 1.19
CA CYS A 128 -1.68 -3.35 1.85
C CYS A 128 -1.19 -4.19 3.01
N THR A 129 0.09 -4.44 3.04
CA THR A 129 0.76 -5.06 4.19
C THR A 129 1.70 -4.05 4.82
N LEU A 130 1.40 -3.68 6.06
CA LEU A 130 2.25 -2.87 6.91
C LEU A 130 3.14 -3.78 7.75
N CYS A 131 4.42 -3.45 7.84
CA CYS A 131 5.35 -4.09 8.76
C CYS A 131 6.01 -3.02 9.64
N ILE A 132 5.86 -3.14 10.96
CA ILE A 132 6.66 -2.36 11.91
C ILE A 132 7.79 -3.23 12.43
N ALA A 133 9.03 -2.78 12.28
CA ALA A 133 10.21 -3.48 12.75
C ALA A 133 11.00 -2.64 13.75
N TRP A 134 11.64 -3.32 14.70
CA TRP A 134 12.53 -2.70 15.68
C TRP A 134 13.99 -3.06 15.40
N PRO A 135 14.96 -2.24 15.86
CA PRO A 135 16.38 -2.48 15.64
C PRO A 135 16.91 -3.81 16.19
N ASP A 136 16.20 -4.41 17.15
CA ASP A 136 16.55 -5.71 17.76
C ASP A 136 16.12 -6.92 16.90
N GLY A 137 15.49 -6.68 15.75
CA GLY A 137 15.07 -7.74 14.83
C GLY A 137 13.64 -8.25 15.05
N HIS A 138 12.89 -7.73 16.03
CA HIS A 138 11.47 -8.02 16.17
C HIS A 138 10.65 -7.30 15.12
N ASP A 139 9.59 -7.94 14.60
CA ASP A 139 8.60 -7.29 13.73
C ASP A 139 7.16 -7.71 14.03
N GLU A 140 6.22 -6.88 13.60
CA GLU A 140 4.79 -7.16 13.57
C GLU A 140 4.24 -6.79 12.20
N VAL A 141 3.35 -7.63 11.64
CA VAL A 141 2.83 -7.48 10.27
C VAL A 141 1.31 -7.42 10.29
N PHE A 142 0.74 -6.49 9.51
CA PHE A 142 -0.69 -6.23 9.43
C PHE A 142 -1.12 -6.11 7.98
N GLU A 143 -2.03 -6.97 7.54
CA GLU A 143 -2.59 -6.92 6.19
C GLU A 143 -4.01 -6.35 6.22
N GLY A 144 -4.26 -5.39 5.34
CA GLY A 144 -5.58 -4.83 5.09
C GLY A 144 -5.94 -4.98 3.62
N ARG A 145 -7.23 -5.15 3.35
CA ARG A 145 -7.76 -5.34 2.00
C ARG A 145 -8.92 -4.40 1.74
N ALA A 146 -9.07 -3.98 0.49
CA ALA A 146 -10.28 -3.35 -0.02
C ALA A 146 -10.77 -4.20 -1.20
N GLU A 147 -11.91 -4.84 -1.00
CA GLU A 147 -12.50 -5.70 -2.02
C GLU A 147 -13.28 -4.87 -3.04
N GLY A 148 -13.23 -5.29 -4.32
CA GLY A 148 -13.91 -4.59 -5.39
C GLY A 148 -13.83 -5.32 -6.72
N GLN A 149 -13.80 -4.55 -7.79
CA GLN A 149 -13.69 -5.06 -9.16
C GLN A 149 -12.93 -4.10 -10.06
N VAL A 150 -12.33 -4.65 -11.10
CA VAL A 150 -11.80 -3.86 -12.22
C VAL A 150 -12.93 -3.47 -13.14
N VAL A 151 -13.06 -2.17 -13.40
CA VAL A 151 -13.99 -1.59 -14.35
C VAL A 151 -13.26 -0.88 -15.49
N TRP A 152 -13.92 -0.77 -16.63
CA TRP A 152 -13.39 -0.10 -17.82
C TRP A 152 -14.50 0.67 -18.53
N PRO A 153 -14.24 1.85 -19.12
CA PRO A 153 -12.94 2.56 -19.15
C PRO A 153 -12.52 3.15 -17.79
N MET A 154 -11.28 3.67 -17.74
CA MET A 154 -10.78 4.45 -16.61
C MET A 154 -11.68 5.64 -16.32
N ARG A 155 -11.96 5.91 -15.02
CA ARG A 155 -12.84 7.01 -14.58
C ARG A 155 -12.26 7.72 -13.37
N GLY A 156 -12.37 9.07 -13.37
CA GLY A 156 -11.92 9.94 -12.29
C GLY A 156 -10.45 10.31 -12.37
N ASP A 157 -10.09 11.39 -11.67
CA ASP A 157 -8.78 12.01 -11.72
C ASP A 157 -8.12 12.11 -10.32
N ASN A 158 -8.80 11.63 -9.28
CA ASN A 158 -8.27 11.63 -7.92
C ASN A 158 -7.40 10.40 -7.65
N GLY A 159 -6.53 10.49 -6.64
CA GLY A 159 -5.73 9.37 -6.17
C GLY A 159 -4.52 9.08 -7.04
N PHE A 160 -4.13 7.82 -7.14
CA PHE A 160 -2.95 7.37 -7.89
C PHE A 160 -3.03 5.87 -8.23
N GLY A 161 -2.11 5.42 -9.08
CA GLY A 161 -1.99 4.00 -9.40
C GLY A 161 -3.20 3.46 -10.16
N PHE A 162 -3.81 2.41 -9.64
CA PHE A 162 -4.96 1.72 -10.23
C PHE A 162 -6.33 2.27 -9.79
N ASP A 163 -6.37 3.38 -9.05
CA ASP A 163 -7.62 4.00 -8.59
C ASP A 163 -8.66 4.24 -9.71
N PRO A 164 -8.27 4.67 -10.95
CA PRO A 164 -9.23 4.93 -12.03
C PRO A 164 -9.98 3.70 -12.56
N VAL A 165 -9.50 2.50 -12.29
CA VAL A 165 -10.14 1.24 -12.72
C VAL A 165 -10.64 0.41 -11.57
N PHE A 166 -10.46 0.84 -10.31
CA PHE A 166 -10.91 0.08 -9.15
C PHE A 166 -12.20 0.64 -8.58
N GLN A 167 -13.26 -0.15 -8.68
CA GLN A 167 -14.57 0.13 -8.08
C GLN A 167 -14.72 -0.71 -6.81
N PRO A 168 -14.73 -0.09 -5.61
CA PRO A 168 -14.86 -0.84 -4.36
C PRO A 168 -16.26 -1.43 -4.20
N THR A 169 -16.36 -2.54 -3.51
CA THR A 169 -17.62 -3.22 -3.23
C THR A 169 -18.62 -2.29 -2.52
N GLY A 170 -19.87 -2.29 -3.00
CA GLY A 170 -20.94 -1.44 -2.45
C GLY A 170 -20.98 0.00 -2.98
N HIS A 171 -20.14 0.33 -3.96
CA HIS A 171 -20.12 1.64 -4.61
C HIS A 171 -20.22 1.52 -6.13
N ASP A 172 -20.79 2.55 -6.77
CA ASP A 172 -20.94 2.61 -8.23
C ASP A 172 -19.85 3.46 -8.90
N VAL A 173 -18.96 4.05 -8.11
CA VAL A 173 -17.86 4.92 -8.54
C VAL A 173 -16.52 4.27 -8.25
N THR A 174 -15.48 4.65 -9.02
CA THR A 174 -14.10 4.21 -8.78
C THR A 174 -13.46 4.99 -7.63
N PHE A 175 -12.34 4.51 -7.10
CA PHE A 175 -11.57 5.26 -6.12
C PHE A 175 -11.09 6.62 -6.64
N ALA A 176 -10.85 6.74 -7.96
CA ALA A 176 -10.44 8.00 -8.57
C ALA A 176 -11.61 8.99 -8.79
N GLU A 177 -12.85 8.53 -8.71
CA GLU A 177 -14.04 9.40 -8.71
C GLU A 177 -14.43 9.88 -7.32
N MET A 178 -13.87 9.27 -6.26
CA MET A 178 -14.17 9.65 -4.88
C MET A 178 -13.33 10.85 -4.42
N LEU A 179 -13.93 11.69 -3.58
CA LEU A 179 -13.18 12.68 -2.81
C LEU A 179 -12.28 11.98 -1.79
N PRO A 180 -11.08 12.52 -1.48
CA PRO A 180 -10.12 11.88 -0.58
C PRO A 180 -10.70 11.47 0.78
N GLU A 181 -11.55 12.31 1.38
CA GLU A 181 -12.18 12.05 2.67
C GLU A 181 -13.21 10.92 2.62
N VAL A 182 -13.85 10.68 1.47
CA VAL A 182 -14.78 9.56 1.26
C VAL A 182 -14.02 8.27 0.99
N LYS A 183 -12.93 8.34 0.24
CA LYS A 183 -12.08 7.21 -0.10
C LYS A 183 -11.29 6.70 1.12
N ALA A 184 -10.72 7.59 1.93
CA ALA A 184 -9.79 7.25 3.00
C ALA A 184 -10.25 6.08 3.90
N PRO A 185 -11.47 6.07 4.45
CA PRO A 185 -11.93 4.99 5.32
C PRO A 185 -12.13 3.64 4.62
N LEU A 186 -12.20 3.63 3.28
CA LEU A 186 -12.45 2.45 2.46
C LEU A 186 -11.17 1.76 1.98
N THR A 187 -10.02 2.40 2.18
CA THR A 187 -8.76 1.89 1.60
C THR A 187 -8.20 0.68 2.36
N HIS A 188 -7.53 -0.18 1.61
CA HIS A 188 -6.73 -1.28 2.13
C HIS A 188 -5.69 -0.82 3.16
N ARG A 189 -5.07 0.36 2.94
CA ARG A 189 -4.08 0.95 3.87
C ARG A 189 -4.72 1.37 5.19
N ASN A 190 -5.90 1.97 5.15
CA ASN A 190 -6.62 2.30 6.39
C ASN A 190 -7.05 1.04 7.15
N ALA A 191 -7.43 -0.02 6.46
CA ALA A 191 -7.74 -1.30 7.09
C ALA A 191 -6.52 -1.91 7.79
N ALA A 192 -5.35 -1.96 7.13
CA ALA A 192 -4.10 -2.42 7.73
C ALA A 192 -3.68 -1.52 8.90
N PHE A 193 -3.82 -0.21 8.76
CA PHE A 193 -3.46 0.75 9.79
C PHE A 193 -4.29 0.61 11.08
N LYS A 194 -5.58 0.34 10.96
CA LYS A 194 -6.42 0.03 12.13
C LYS A 194 -5.91 -1.16 12.92
N LEU A 195 -5.52 -2.24 12.24
CA LEU A 195 -4.94 -3.42 12.89
C LEU A 195 -3.61 -3.10 13.58
N LEU A 196 -2.77 -2.29 12.94
CA LEU A 196 -1.51 -1.80 13.52
C LEU A 196 -1.76 -0.99 14.79
N VAL A 197 -2.71 -0.04 14.76
CA VAL A 197 -3.04 0.82 15.91
C VAL A 197 -3.56 0.00 17.07
N ASP A 198 -4.54 -0.86 16.84
CA ASP A 198 -5.14 -1.71 17.88
C ASP A 198 -4.08 -2.60 18.56
N SER A 199 -3.08 -3.02 17.80
CA SER A 199 -2.06 -3.96 18.26
C SER A 199 -0.84 -3.29 18.88
N CYS A 200 -0.30 -2.25 18.24
CA CYS A 200 1.02 -1.68 18.59
C CYS A 200 0.94 -0.30 19.24
N PHE A 201 -0.10 0.50 18.97
CA PHE A 201 -0.27 1.81 19.58
C PHE A 201 -1.25 1.73 20.77
N GLY A 202 -1.17 2.67 21.69
CA GLY A 202 -2.15 2.80 22.77
C GLY A 202 -3.43 3.47 22.30
N GLU A 203 -4.47 3.49 23.14
CA GLU A 203 -5.64 4.34 22.88
C GLU A 203 -5.19 5.79 22.78
N THR A 204 -5.73 6.52 21.79
CA THR A 204 -5.53 7.96 21.68
C THR A 204 -6.15 8.63 22.90
N SER A 205 -5.36 9.40 23.64
CA SER A 205 -5.77 10.15 24.85
C SER A 205 -6.77 11.22 24.52
#